data_d0a90d693e18571fd24d60b3321ae1fe
#
_entry.id   d0a90d693e18571fd24d60b3321ae1fe
#
_cell.length_a   1.000
_cell.length_b   1.000
_cell.length_c   1.000
_cell.angle_alpha   90.00
_cell.angle_beta   90.00
_cell.angle_gamma   90.00
#
_symmetry.space_group_name_H-M   'P 1'
#
loop_
_entity.id
_entity.type
_entity.pdbx_description
1 polymer ?
#
loop_
_entity_poly.entity_id
_entity_poly.type
_entity_poly.pdbx_seq_one_letter_code
_entity_poly.pdbx_strand_id
1 'polypeptide(L)'
;MKTTILSILLITFVITGCHKQQTEAPKINNAIKAQFEKSDDQIGKYLAKLDNPDITQSEKTQIICKGLPAEYTNNYIPALLKLQPKDYTEPGLLKDLKITEDYYKGKLKISCS
;
A
#
# COMPACT_ATOMS: atom_id res chain seq x y z
N MET A 1 -8.43 35.46 -61.79
CA MET A 1 -7.62 35.22 -60.62
C MET A 1 -8.51 34.75 -59.48
N LYS A 2 -8.42 33.48 -59.19
CA LYS A 2 -9.21 32.90 -58.12
C LYS A 2 -8.33 32.76 -56.91
N THR A 3 -8.50 33.59 -55.95
CA THR A 3 -7.89 33.47 -54.65
C THR A 3 -8.66 32.44 -53.87
N THR A 4 -8.12 31.25 -53.79
CA THR A 4 -8.60 30.22 -52.90
C THR A 4 -8.17 30.58 -51.49
N ILE A 5 -9.14 31.06 -50.72
CA ILE A 5 -8.95 31.24 -49.30
C ILE A 5 -9.01 29.88 -48.66
N LEU A 6 -7.85 29.38 -48.35
CA LEU A 6 -7.72 28.13 -47.57
C LEU A 6 -8.05 28.45 -46.12
N SER A 7 -9.30 28.22 -45.77
CA SER A 7 -9.71 28.26 -44.36
C SER A 7 -9.01 27.12 -43.66
N ILE A 8 -7.93 27.46 -42.99
CA ILE A 8 -7.31 26.57 -42.03
C ILE A 8 -8.20 26.54 -40.80
N LEU A 9 -9.01 25.51 -40.75
CA LEU A 9 -9.79 25.19 -39.57
C LEU A 9 -8.80 24.71 -38.52
N LEU A 10 -8.39 25.61 -37.65
CA LEU A 10 -7.62 25.26 -36.46
C LEU A 10 -8.57 24.54 -35.54
N ILE A 11 -8.55 23.24 -35.62
CA ILE A 11 -9.17 22.40 -34.63
C ILE A 11 -8.25 22.47 -33.42
N THR A 12 -8.52 23.39 -32.55
CA THR A 12 -7.96 23.36 -31.20
C THR A 12 -8.52 22.11 -30.50
N PHE A 13 -7.76 21.06 -30.52
CA PHE A 13 -7.96 19.96 -29.61
C PHE A 13 -7.73 20.54 -28.21
N VAL A 14 -8.80 20.95 -27.60
CA VAL A 14 -8.81 21.13 -26.16
C VAL A 14 -8.72 19.72 -25.59
N ILE A 15 -7.49 19.29 -25.37
CA ILE A 15 -7.26 18.14 -24.51
C ILE A 15 -7.66 18.61 -23.13
N THR A 16 -8.93 18.47 -22.80
CA THR A 16 -9.33 18.42 -21.42
C THR A 16 -8.65 17.19 -20.87
N GLY A 17 -7.46 17.40 -20.35
CA GLY A 17 -6.79 16.37 -19.62
C GLY A 17 -7.78 15.85 -18.59
N CYS A 18 -8.06 14.57 -18.64
CA CYS A 18 -8.69 13.91 -17.53
C CYS A 18 -7.73 14.07 -16.36
N HIS A 19 -7.75 15.21 -15.73
CA HIS A 19 -7.39 15.26 -14.34
C HIS A 19 -8.36 14.30 -13.70
N LYS A 20 -7.85 13.20 -13.23
CA LYS A 20 -8.52 12.49 -12.17
C LYS A 20 -8.73 13.54 -11.12
N GLN A 21 -9.86 14.18 -11.16
CA GLN A 21 -10.33 14.91 -10.03
C GLN A 21 -10.40 13.87 -8.95
N GLN A 22 -9.40 13.90 -8.10
CA GLN A 22 -9.54 13.32 -6.81
C GLN A 22 -10.73 14.03 -6.23
N THR A 23 -11.88 13.40 -6.35
CA THR A 23 -13.05 13.75 -5.61
C THR A 23 -12.57 14.07 -4.22
N GLU A 24 -12.83 15.27 -3.77
CA GLU A 24 -12.39 15.79 -2.51
C GLU A 24 -12.49 14.71 -1.45
N ALA A 25 -11.34 14.10 -1.14
CA ALA A 25 -11.25 13.13 -0.07
C ALA A 25 -11.58 13.89 1.21
N PRO A 26 -12.61 13.51 1.98
CA PRO A 26 -12.87 14.16 3.26
C PRO A 26 -11.58 14.16 4.08
N LYS A 27 -11.40 15.17 4.92
CA LYS A 27 -10.18 15.32 5.76
C LYS A 27 -9.81 14.06 6.54
N ILE A 28 -10.80 13.24 6.87
CA ILE A 28 -10.63 11.93 7.50
C ILE A 28 -9.80 10.99 6.64
N ASN A 29 -9.98 11.02 5.33
CA ASN A 29 -9.24 10.15 4.41
C ASN A 29 -7.77 10.52 4.29
N ASN A 30 -7.40 11.79 4.48
CA ASN A 30 -6.00 12.20 4.47
C ASN A 30 -5.23 11.68 5.68
N ALA A 31 -5.84 11.72 6.88
CA ALA A 31 -5.24 11.17 8.08
C ALA A 31 -5.11 9.65 8.01
N ILE A 32 -6.14 8.98 7.50
CA ILE A 32 -6.15 7.53 7.31
C ILE A 32 -5.14 7.11 6.23
N LYS A 33 -5.06 7.87 5.15
CA LYS A 33 -4.06 7.65 4.11
C LYS A 33 -2.65 7.76 4.67
N ALA A 34 -2.38 8.80 5.46
CA ALA A 34 -1.07 8.97 6.12
C ALA A 34 -0.77 7.82 7.08
N GLN A 35 -1.75 7.35 7.83
CA GLN A 35 -1.60 6.17 8.69
C GLN A 35 -1.27 4.92 7.87
N PHE A 36 -1.97 4.71 6.76
CA PHE A 36 -1.72 3.60 5.85
C PHE A 36 -0.31 3.64 5.28
N GLU A 37 0.10 4.78 4.74
CA GLU A 37 1.43 4.94 4.14
C GLU A 37 2.55 4.72 5.14
N LYS A 38 2.38 5.22 6.36
CA LYS A 38 3.35 5.02 7.44
C LYS A 38 3.45 3.54 7.84
N SER A 39 2.31 2.87 7.93
CA SER A 39 2.26 1.46 8.27
C SER A 39 2.83 0.59 7.15
N ASP A 40 2.49 0.88 5.90
CA ASP A 40 3.03 0.21 4.73
C ASP A 40 4.56 0.33 4.67
N ASP A 41 5.09 1.53 4.91
CA ASP A 41 6.53 1.77 5.00
C ASP A 41 7.18 0.96 6.12
N GLN A 42 6.56 0.91 7.29
CA GLN A 42 7.08 0.12 8.42
C GLN A 42 7.08 -1.38 8.13
N ILE A 43 6.02 -1.89 7.50
CA ILE A 43 5.95 -3.29 7.05
C ILE A 43 7.05 -3.57 6.05
N GLY A 44 7.27 -2.67 5.08
CA GLY A 44 8.35 -2.78 4.12
C GLY A 44 9.72 -2.86 4.78
N LYS A 45 9.96 -2.08 5.82
CA LYS A 45 11.21 -2.13 6.61
C LYS A 45 11.37 -3.46 7.34
N TYR A 46 10.31 -4.00 7.91
CA TYR A 46 10.34 -5.32 8.54
C TYR A 46 10.69 -6.40 7.54
N LEU A 47 10.03 -6.40 6.38
CA LEU A 47 10.29 -7.40 5.34
C LEU A 47 11.73 -7.31 4.82
N ALA A 48 12.25 -6.10 4.63
CA ALA A 48 13.64 -5.89 4.23
C ALA A 48 14.63 -6.45 5.25
N LYS A 49 14.36 -6.26 6.54
CA LYS A 49 15.19 -6.83 7.62
C LYS A 49 15.14 -8.36 7.64
N LEU A 50 13.97 -8.95 7.40
CA LEU A 50 13.83 -10.40 7.35
C LEU A 50 14.64 -11.03 6.21
N ASP A 51 14.80 -10.31 5.10
CA ASP A 51 15.58 -10.77 3.96
C ASP A 51 17.07 -10.41 4.05
N ASN A 52 17.48 -9.60 5.03
CA ASN A 52 18.84 -9.16 5.20
C ASN A 52 19.64 -10.15 6.06
N PRO A 53 20.72 -10.76 5.50
CA PRO A 53 21.54 -11.73 6.26
C PRO A 53 22.30 -11.11 7.42
N ASP A 54 22.50 -9.79 7.44
CA ASP A 54 23.24 -9.10 8.50
C ASP A 54 22.41 -8.84 9.77
N ILE A 55 21.08 -9.04 9.69
CA ILE A 55 20.19 -8.92 10.84
C ILE A 55 20.21 -10.21 11.66
N THR A 56 20.28 -10.07 12.98
CA THR A 56 20.34 -11.22 13.89
C THR A 56 19.05 -12.05 13.85
N GLN A 57 19.19 -13.35 14.16
CA GLN A 57 18.04 -14.25 14.28
C GLN A 57 17.07 -13.79 15.37
N SER A 58 17.60 -13.26 16.47
CA SER A 58 16.77 -12.70 17.56
C SER A 58 15.91 -11.53 17.08
N GLU A 59 16.47 -10.61 16.31
CA GLU A 59 15.73 -9.48 15.75
C GLU A 59 14.68 -9.94 14.75
N LYS A 60 15.02 -10.88 13.88
CA LYS A 60 14.07 -11.47 12.92
C LYS A 60 12.91 -12.18 13.63
N THR A 61 13.19 -12.89 14.70
CA THR A 61 12.18 -13.55 15.54
C THR A 61 11.23 -12.51 16.16
N GLN A 62 11.78 -11.43 16.68
CA GLN A 62 10.99 -10.33 17.23
C GLN A 62 10.07 -9.70 16.19
N ILE A 63 10.55 -9.51 14.96
CA ILE A 63 9.76 -8.96 13.85
C ILE A 63 8.60 -9.91 13.52
N ILE A 64 8.87 -11.19 13.29
CA ILE A 64 7.85 -12.18 12.88
C ILE A 64 6.85 -12.46 13.99
N CYS A 65 7.30 -12.57 15.24
CA CYS A 65 6.43 -12.97 16.33
C CYS A 65 5.66 -11.80 16.96
N LYS A 66 6.15 -10.60 16.84
CA LYS A 66 5.56 -9.42 17.52
C LYS A 66 5.42 -8.19 16.61
N GLY A 67 6.51 -7.72 16.00
CA GLY A 67 6.52 -6.45 15.30
C GLY A 67 5.59 -6.42 14.08
N LEU A 68 5.75 -7.37 13.18
CA LEU A 68 4.95 -7.45 11.95
C LEU A 68 3.46 -7.70 12.25
N PRO A 69 3.08 -8.70 13.07
CA PRO A 69 1.67 -8.89 13.39
C PRO A 69 1.01 -7.70 14.06
N ALA A 70 1.70 -7.04 14.99
CA ALA A 70 1.16 -5.87 15.68
C ALA A 70 0.96 -4.69 14.73
N GLU A 71 1.93 -4.38 13.89
CA GLU A 71 1.82 -3.30 12.89
C GLU A 71 0.69 -3.59 11.91
N TYR A 72 0.63 -4.80 11.40
CA TYR A 72 -0.38 -5.21 10.44
C TYR A 72 -1.79 -5.13 11.02
N THR A 73 -2.00 -5.68 12.20
CA THR A 73 -3.31 -5.77 12.85
C THR A 73 -3.79 -4.44 13.41
N ASN A 74 -2.90 -3.66 14.00
CA ASN A 74 -3.28 -2.43 14.71
C ASN A 74 -3.33 -1.20 13.81
N ASN A 75 -2.54 -1.16 12.74
CA ASN A 75 -2.39 0.04 11.90
C ASN A 75 -2.75 -0.20 10.44
N TYR A 76 -2.19 -1.23 9.81
CA TYR A 76 -2.36 -1.48 8.38
C TYR A 76 -3.80 -1.88 8.02
N ILE A 77 -4.31 -2.94 8.64
CA ILE A 77 -5.65 -3.45 8.36
C ILE A 77 -6.73 -2.38 8.62
N PRO A 78 -6.77 -1.71 9.79
CA PRO A 78 -7.79 -0.70 10.03
C PRO A 78 -7.77 0.46 9.03
N ALA A 79 -6.58 0.91 8.64
CA ALA A 79 -6.45 1.97 7.65
C ALA A 79 -6.91 1.52 6.27
N LEU A 80 -6.47 0.35 5.82
CA LEU A 80 -6.84 -0.18 4.50
C LEU A 80 -8.34 -0.44 4.36
N LEU A 81 -8.98 -0.98 5.40
CA LEU A 81 -10.42 -1.21 5.40
C LEU A 81 -11.23 0.08 5.34
N LYS A 82 -10.71 1.17 5.90
CA LYS A 82 -11.35 2.49 5.80
C LYS A 82 -11.13 3.13 4.43
N LEU A 83 -9.99 2.90 3.80
CA LEU A 83 -9.66 3.45 2.49
C LEU A 83 -10.36 2.70 1.35
N GLN A 84 -10.43 1.38 1.46
CA GLN A 84 -10.94 0.51 0.39
C GLN A 84 -11.87 -0.58 0.96
N PRO A 85 -12.99 -0.18 1.56
CA PRO A 85 -13.88 -1.14 2.24
C PRO A 85 -14.56 -2.13 1.30
N LYS A 86 -14.62 -1.83 0.01
CA LYS A 86 -15.23 -2.71 -0.99
C LYS A 86 -14.27 -3.78 -1.52
N ASP A 87 -12.97 -3.52 -1.42
CA ASP A 87 -11.95 -4.37 -2.05
C ASP A 87 -11.32 -5.35 -1.07
N TYR A 88 -11.41 -5.07 0.22
CA TYR A 88 -10.75 -5.86 1.26
C TYR A 88 -11.69 -6.21 2.41
N THR A 89 -11.41 -7.34 3.03
CA THR A 89 -12.09 -7.77 4.25
C THR A 89 -11.04 -8.07 5.33
N GLU A 90 -11.40 -7.91 6.58
CA GLU A 90 -10.50 -8.22 7.69
C GLU A 90 -10.04 -9.69 7.67
N PRO A 91 -10.91 -10.69 7.52
CA PRO A 91 -10.47 -12.08 7.42
C PRO A 91 -9.52 -12.34 6.25
N GLY A 92 -9.74 -11.69 5.11
CA GLY A 92 -8.84 -11.81 3.95
C GLY A 92 -7.45 -11.26 4.22
N LEU A 93 -7.38 -10.10 4.86
CA LEU A 93 -6.11 -9.47 5.22
C LEU A 93 -5.37 -10.24 6.32
N LEU A 94 -6.07 -10.80 7.30
CA LEU A 94 -5.48 -11.67 8.33
C LEU A 94 -4.93 -12.96 7.72
N LYS A 95 -5.59 -13.49 6.71
CA LYS A 95 -5.09 -14.65 5.97
C LYS A 95 -3.79 -14.32 5.24
N ASP A 96 -3.71 -13.14 4.61
CA ASP A 96 -2.49 -12.69 3.92
C ASP A 96 -1.34 -12.52 4.90
N LEU A 97 -1.60 -11.97 6.08
CA LEU A 97 -0.62 -11.87 7.16
C LEU A 97 -0.11 -13.25 7.56
N LYS A 98 -1.02 -14.20 7.78
CA LYS A 98 -0.66 -15.56 8.15
C LYS A 98 0.22 -16.23 7.09
N ILE A 99 -0.11 -16.08 5.82
CA ILE A 99 0.70 -16.61 4.72
C ILE A 99 2.12 -16.04 4.75
N THR A 100 2.25 -14.73 4.96
CA THR A 100 3.56 -14.07 5.06
C THR A 100 4.35 -14.57 6.27
N GLU A 101 3.72 -14.66 7.42
CA GLU A 101 4.37 -15.16 8.64
C GLU A 101 4.82 -16.61 8.47
N ASP A 102 3.96 -17.47 7.96
CA ASP A 102 4.28 -18.89 7.76
C ASP A 102 5.44 -19.06 6.77
N TYR A 103 5.48 -18.25 5.72
CA TYR A 103 6.59 -18.25 4.77
C TYR A 103 7.93 -17.95 5.46
N TYR A 104 7.99 -16.87 6.25
CA TYR A 104 9.23 -16.47 6.91
C TYR A 104 9.60 -17.39 8.08
N LYS A 105 8.62 -17.89 8.82
CA LYS A 105 8.87 -18.90 9.86
C LYS A 105 9.53 -20.15 9.27
N GLY A 106 9.03 -20.63 8.13
CA GLY A 106 9.62 -21.76 7.43
C GLY A 106 11.02 -21.46 6.90
N LYS A 107 11.17 -20.35 6.20
CA LYS A 107 12.44 -19.94 5.58
C LYS A 107 13.54 -19.68 6.61
N LEU A 108 13.21 -19.02 7.71
CA LEU A 108 14.15 -18.59 8.74
C LEU A 108 14.20 -19.51 9.94
N LYS A 109 13.41 -20.59 9.96
CA LYS A 109 13.30 -21.55 11.07
C LYS A 109 12.96 -20.87 12.40
N ILE A 110 11.96 -19.99 12.37
CA ILE A 110 11.48 -19.25 13.53
C ILE A 110 10.24 -19.93 14.10
N SER A 111 10.24 -20.12 15.40
CA SER A 111 9.07 -20.53 16.18
C SER A 111 8.70 -19.43 17.16
N CYS A 112 7.43 -19.04 17.18
CA CYS A 112 6.92 -18.10 18.16
C CYS A 112 6.38 -18.88 19.37
N SER A 113 6.83 -18.48 20.54
CA SER A 113 6.36 -19.06 21.81
C SER A 113 5.22 -18.25 22.41
#